data_4ca877bdb9971ae8b8e182cdcbfa8626
#
_entry.id   4ca877bdb9971ae8b8e182cdcbfa8626
#
_cell.length_a   1.000
_cell.length_b   1.000
_cell.length_c   1.000
_cell.angle_alpha   90.00
_cell.angle_beta   90.00
_cell.angle_gamma   90.00
#
_symmetry.space_group_name_H-M   'P 1'
#
loop_
_entity.id
_entity.type
_entity.pdbx_description
1 polymer ?
#
loop_
_entity_poly.entity_id
_entity_poly.type
_entity_poly.pdbx_seq_one_letter_code
_entity_poly.pdbx_strand_id
1 'polypeptide(L)'
;MDAFFFPAFQGEFRLLLGSKRSEMSPVASRGGITNLWRHEEARPTKFLGLLEFHRFRQKMGHKWPSEAKKAQKNIKMNHVRLERARRLLCSLGACIRDAVVKERNKGKRNFANVAGVTPADTIYRVDRISEAAILSWFDEKWPFSWPVELVYEGIEGEPGMTFPRGTPTSKTMFKCIIDPIDGTRNLMHDKRSAWVLSGLAPQKGSATHLGDIAVAVMTEIPTSRQWRSDQLSAILGGGPRGVVATAVDVRFPARRTRPVTIVPTSATNCLHGFASLVRFFPEGKILTSKIEERLWDELYRSKARPLVPVFEDQNITTGGQLYGLMAGHDCMIGDIRPLVFAKLRNASARSLVCHPYDICTGLILTESGGVLEAPDGRPLCEPLDTTTPVAWVGYANGALARQIRPALRRAIREVLG
;
A
#
# COMPACT_ATOMS: atom_id res chain seq x y z
N MET A 1 -47.20 18.40 -12.80
CA MET A 1 -48.21 17.37 -12.97
C MET A 1 -47.40 16.15 -13.41
N ASP A 2 -47.14 15.21 -12.59
CA ASP A 2 -47.73 14.26 -11.76
C ASP A 2 -46.72 13.78 -10.68
N ALA A 3 -47.21 13.76 -9.47
CA ALA A 3 -46.50 13.24 -8.32
C ALA A 3 -46.75 11.73 -8.19
N PHE A 4 -45.70 10.94 -8.01
CA PHE A 4 -45.80 9.55 -7.55
C PHE A 4 -45.48 9.47 -6.06
N PHE A 5 -46.50 9.21 -5.25
CA PHE A 5 -46.44 8.84 -3.85
C PHE A 5 -45.94 7.38 -3.69
N PHE A 6 -44.99 7.17 -2.78
CA PHE A 6 -44.73 5.84 -2.20
C PHE A 6 -45.18 5.82 -0.75
N PRO A 7 -45.90 4.77 -0.29
CA PRO A 7 -46.38 4.68 1.09
C PRO A 7 -45.29 4.18 2.06
N ALA A 8 -45.34 4.76 3.24
CA ALA A 8 -44.53 4.37 4.39
C ALA A 8 -44.97 3.02 4.97
N PHE A 9 -44.03 2.13 5.19
CA PHE A 9 -44.24 0.94 6.02
C PHE A 9 -43.75 1.26 7.45
N GLN A 10 -44.71 1.45 8.37
CA GLN A 10 -44.47 1.36 9.81
C GLN A 10 -44.64 -0.11 10.22
N GLY A 11 -43.58 -0.70 10.77
CA GLY A 11 -43.60 -2.02 11.40
C GLY A 11 -42.95 -1.93 12.77
N GLU A 12 -43.77 -2.01 13.81
CA GLU A 12 -43.37 -2.06 15.22
C GLU A 12 -42.55 -3.32 15.50
N PHE A 13 -41.37 -3.18 16.11
CA PHE A 13 -40.65 -4.29 16.74
C PHE A 13 -40.88 -4.24 18.24
N ARG A 14 -41.70 -5.17 18.75
CA ARG A 14 -41.88 -5.46 20.19
C ARG A 14 -40.67 -6.22 20.72
N LEU A 15 -40.04 -5.65 21.73
CA LEU A 15 -39.09 -6.34 22.60
C LEU A 15 -39.80 -7.40 23.44
N LEU A 16 -39.33 -8.63 23.40
CA LEU A 16 -39.64 -9.68 24.37
C LEU A 16 -38.40 -9.96 25.22
N LEU A 17 -38.39 -9.39 26.41
CA LEU A 17 -37.52 -9.79 27.51
C LEU A 17 -38.12 -10.99 28.21
N GLY A 18 -37.45 -12.14 28.16
CA GLY A 18 -37.78 -13.35 28.90
C GLY A 18 -36.63 -13.76 29.80
N SER A 19 -36.73 -13.43 31.08
CA SER A 19 -35.88 -13.89 32.15
C SER A 19 -36.15 -15.35 32.50
N LYS A 20 -35.11 -16.20 32.58
CA LYS A 20 -35.13 -17.38 33.47
C LYS A 20 -33.74 -17.58 34.09
N ARG A 21 -33.71 -17.32 35.41
CA ARG A 21 -32.71 -17.85 36.34
C ARG A 21 -33.03 -19.33 36.58
N SER A 22 -32.01 -20.17 36.63
CA SER A 22 -32.04 -21.42 37.39
C SER A 22 -30.67 -21.61 38.04
N GLU A 23 -30.71 -21.59 39.35
CA GLU A 23 -29.67 -21.99 40.29
C GLU A 23 -29.45 -23.48 40.20
N MET A 24 -28.19 -23.92 40.28
CA MET A 24 -27.87 -25.23 40.91
C MET A 24 -26.46 -25.18 41.49
N SER A 25 -26.40 -25.55 42.74
CA SER A 25 -25.22 -25.64 43.62
C SER A 25 -24.41 -26.93 43.41
N PRO A 26 -23.22 -27.06 44.03
CA PRO A 26 -22.16 -27.96 43.61
C PRO A 26 -22.24 -29.33 44.30
N VAL A 27 -21.76 -30.35 43.57
CA VAL A 27 -21.43 -31.67 44.21
C VAL A 27 -19.96 -31.96 44.00
N ALA A 28 -19.26 -32.14 45.09
CA ALA A 28 -17.89 -32.61 45.13
C ALA A 28 -17.83 -34.13 44.94
N SER A 29 -16.88 -34.63 44.15
CA SER A 29 -16.31 -35.96 44.34
C SER A 29 -14.84 -36.03 43.86
N ARG A 30 -14.05 -36.64 44.71
CA ARG A 30 -12.62 -36.92 44.65
C ARG A 30 -12.31 -37.96 43.54
N GLY A 31 -11.13 -37.83 42.92
CA GLY A 31 -10.53 -38.92 42.18
C GLY A 31 -9.40 -38.39 41.26
N GLY A 32 -8.15 -38.55 41.71
CA GLY A 32 -6.99 -38.17 40.92
C GLY A 32 -6.71 -39.15 39.76
N ILE A 33 -6.19 -38.63 38.68
CA ILE A 33 -5.26 -39.31 37.79
C ILE A 33 -4.40 -38.24 37.10
N THR A 34 -3.11 -38.32 37.32
CA THR A 34 -2.05 -37.64 36.64
C THR A 34 -2.02 -38.05 35.16
N ASN A 35 -2.01 -37.05 34.24
CA ASN A 35 -1.43 -37.26 32.92
C ASN A 35 -0.76 -36.01 32.40
N LEU A 36 0.52 -36.19 32.13
CA LEU A 36 1.44 -35.25 31.47
C LEU A 36 0.90 -34.82 30.10
N TRP A 37 0.72 -33.51 29.93
CA TRP A 37 0.76 -32.88 28.62
C TRP A 37 2.07 -32.10 28.52
N ARG A 38 3.02 -32.63 27.72
CA ARG A 38 4.18 -31.87 27.27
C ARG A 38 3.70 -30.88 26.22
N HIS A 39 3.77 -29.60 26.53
CA HIS A 39 3.75 -28.57 25.53
C HIS A 39 5.10 -28.55 24.81
N GLU A 40 5.15 -29.01 23.57
CA GLU A 40 6.21 -28.67 22.63
C GLU A 40 5.99 -27.25 22.15
N GLU A 41 6.71 -26.32 22.76
CA GLU A 41 6.83 -24.95 22.25
C GLU A 41 7.64 -24.96 20.93
N ALA A 42 6.95 -24.69 19.82
CA ALA A 42 7.60 -24.40 18.54
C ALA A 42 8.38 -23.08 18.66
N ARG A 43 9.70 -23.16 18.82
CA ARG A 43 10.60 -22.01 18.84
C ARG A 43 10.69 -21.37 17.46
N PRO A 44 10.58 -20.04 17.30
CA PRO A 44 10.75 -19.38 16.03
C PRO A 44 12.23 -19.35 15.61
N THR A 45 12.52 -19.84 14.44
CA THR A 45 13.84 -20.07 13.82
C THR A 45 14.66 -18.80 13.51
N LYS A 46 14.26 -17.61 13.96
CA LYS A 46 15.01 -16.34 13.78
C LYS A 46 15.89 -15.94 14.99
N PHE A 47 15.93 -16.74 16.05
CA PHE A 47 16.79 -16.48 17.21
C PHE A 47 18.19 -17.10 17.08
N LEU A 48 18.43 -17.96 16.07
CA LEU A 48 19.75 -18.59 15.90
C LEU A 48 20.87 -17.59 15.54
N GLY A 49 20.57 -16.58 14.75
CA GLY A 49 21.58 -15.58 14.38
C GLY A 49 22.11 -14.73 15.53
N LEU A 50 21.28 -14.41 16.52
CA LEU A 50 21.70 -13.64 17.71
C LEU A 50 22.40 -14.51 18.76
N LEU A 51 22.04 -15.79 18.88
CA LEU A 51 22.69 -16.74 19.80
C LEU A 51 24.03 -17.22 19.26
N GLU A 52 24.17 -17.41 17.95
CA GLU A 52 25.48 -17.67 17.31
C GLU A 52 26.39 -16.46 17.41
N PHE A 53 25.87 -15.26 17.26
CA PHE A 53 26.62 -14.02 17.45
C PHE A 53 27.08 -13.83 18.91
N HIS A 54 26.26 -14.25 19.89
CA HIS A 54 26.64 -14.21 21.30
C HIS A 54 27.67 -15.29 21.66
N ARG A 55 27.56 -16.51 21.10
CA ARG A 55 28.56 -17.58 21.28
C ARG A 55 29.87 -17.27 20.60
N PHE A 56 29.84 -16.62 19.43
CA PHE A 56 31.05 -16.10 18.76
C PHE A 56 31.73 -15.01 19.58
N ARG A 57 30.95 -14.13 20.24
CA ARG A 57 31.45 -13.07 21.14
C ARG A 57 32.16 -13.63 22.37
N GLN A 58 31.78 -14.77 22.92
CA GLN A 58 32.42 -15.41 24.05
C GLN A 58 33.72 -16.18 23.69
N LYS A 59 33.85 -16.63 22.43
CA LYS A 59 35.05 -17.34 21.96
C LYS A 59 36.18 -16.45 21.48
N MET A 60 35.93 -15.20 21.11
CA MET A 60 36.88 -14.25 20.59
C MET A 60 37.17 -13.20 21.68
N GLY A 61 38.17 -13.42 22.49
CA GLY A 61 38.62 -12.46 23.52
C GLY A 61 38.86 -11.06 22.93
N HIS A 62 38.36 -10.07 23.56
CA HIS A 62 38.53 -8.60 23.58
C HIS A 62 39.19 -7.81 22.43
N LYS A 63 39.46 -8.37 21.26
CA LYS A 63 39.89 -7.61 20.07
C LYS A 63 38.92 -7.81 18.91
N TRP A 64 37.93 -6.92 18.84
CA TRP A 64 37.11 -6.82 17.62
C TRP A 64 37.95 -6.29 16.47
N PRO A 65 37.90 -6.94 15.27
CA PRO A 65 38.53 -6.39 14.09
C PRO A 65 37.97 -4.99 13.80
N SER A 66 38.82 -4.05 13.42
CA SER A 66 38.44 -2.67 13.09
C SER A 66 37.31 -2.59 12.04
N GLU A 67 37.26 -3.58 11.15
CA GLU A 67 36.25 -3.71 10.11
C GLU A 67 34.82 -4.01 10.63
N ALA A 68 34.71 -4.85 11.68
CA ALA A 68 33.37 -5.14 12.27
C ALA A 68 32.81 -3.91 13.00
N LYS A 69 33.65 -3.11 13.65
CA LYS A 69 33.26 -1.82 14.23
C LYS A 69 32.87 -0.81 13.18
N LYS A 70 33.58 -0.79 12.05
CA LYS A 70 33.27 0.08 10.89
C LYS A 70 31.95 -0.32 10.21
N ALA A 71 31.72 -1.63 10.03
CA ALA A 71 30.46 -2.15 9.50
C ALA A 71 29.26 -1.83 10.42
N GLN A 72 29.38 -2.03 11.73
CA GLN A 72 28.34 -1.72 12.71
C GLN A 72 28.07 -0.21 12.81
N LYS A 73 29.11 0.63 12.69
CA LYS A 73 28.97 2.10 12.63
C LYS A 73 28.29 2.53 11.32
N ASN A 74 28.59 1.89 10.19
CA ASN A 74 27.96 2.15 8.90
C ASN A 74 26.47 1.74 8.91
N ILE A 75 26.11 0.60 9.51
CA ILE A 75 24.72 0.15 9.66
C ILE A 75 23.93 1.15 10.53
N LYS A 76 24.49 1.59 11.68
CA LYS A 76 23.83 2.60 12.53
C LYS A 76 23.68 3.95 11.82
N MET A 77 24.70 4.41 11.09
CA MET A 77 24.62 5.66 10.34
C MET A 77 23.58 5.59 9.21
N ASN A 78 23.47 4.45 8.51
CA ASN A 78 22.46 4.25 7.50
C ASN A 78 21.04 4.30 8.07
N HIS A 79 20.79 3.62 9.20
CA HIS A 79 19.47 3.63 9.83
C HIS A 79 19.04 5.03 10.29
N VAL A 80 19.92 5.79 10.93
CA VAL A 80 19.64 7.18 11.36
C VAL A 80 19.32 8.08 10.16
N ARG A 81 20.03 7.90 9.05
CA ARG A 81 19.78 8.65 7.81
C ARG A 81 18.43 8.28 7.20
N LEU A 82 18.11 7.00 7.12
CA LEU A 82 16.83 6.53 6.59
C LEU A 82 15.65 6.99 7.48
N GLU A 83 15.82 6.98 8.79
CA GLU A 83 14.79 7.49 9.71
C GLU A 83 14.57 9.01 9.56
N ARG A 84 15.65 9.78 9.32
CA ARG A 84 15.51 11.20 8.99
C ARG A 84 14.81 11.40 7.64
N ALA A 85 15.16 10.60 6.62
CA ALA A 85 14.49 10.63 5.32
C ALA A 85 13.00 10.28 5.44
N ARG A 86 12.64 9.26 6.24
CA ARG A 86 11.25 8.90 6.53
C ARG A 86 10.46 10.08 7.10
N ARG A 87 11.02 10.78 8.10
CA ARG A 87 10.37 11.97 8.68
C ARG A 87 10.21 13.11 7.68
N LEU A 88 11.20 13.32 6.81
CA LEU A 88 11.12 14.31 5.74
C LEU A 88 9.98 13.96 4.77
N LEU A 89 9.91 12.72 4.27
CA LEU A 89 8.83 12.31 3.38
C LEU A 89 7.46 12.34 4.06
N CYS A 90 7.35 12.01 5.34
CA CYS A 90 6.13 12.19 6.12
C CYS A 90 5.69 13.67 6.15
N SER A 91 6.65 14.60 6.33
CA SER A 91 6.39 16.04 6.29
C SER A 91 5.97 16.51 4.89
N LEU A 92 6.58 15.98 3.83
CA LEU A 92 6.19 16.25 2.44
C LEU A 92 4.75 15.81 2.18
N GLY A 93 4.41 14.55 2.50
CA GLY A 93 3.05 14.04 2.32
C GLY A 93 2.00 14.85 3.08
N ALA A 94 2.31 15.28 4.31
CA ALA A 94 1.45 16.15 5.08
C ALA A 94 1.28 17.53 4.42
N CYS A 95 2.35 18.11 3.88
CA CYS A 95 2.33 19.41 3.17
C CYS A 95 1.40 19.34 1.94
N ILE A 96 1.56 18.31 1.10
CA ILE A 96 0.72 18.13 -0.10
C ILE A 96 -0.75 17.93 0.31
N ARG A 97 -1.04 17.00 1.22
CA ARG A 97 -2.40 16.78 1.74
C ARG A 97 -3.03 18.10 2.21
N ASP A 98 -2.30 18.87 3.00
CA ASP A 98 -2.81 20.09 3.60
C ASP A 98 -3.07 21.18 2.55
N ALA A 99 -2.22 21.27 1.52
CA ALA A 99 -2.43 22.18 0.38
C ALA A 99 -3.71 21.80 -0.39
N VAL A 100 -3.90 20.52 -0.69
CA VAL A 100 -5.07 19.99 -1.41
C VAL A 100 -6.36 20.20 -0.60
N VAL A 101 -6.37 19.82 0.69
CA VAL A 101 -7.53 19.98 1.58
C VAL A 101 -7.89 21.46 1.75
N LYS A 102 -6.90 22.34 1.91
CA LYS A 102 -7.09 23.79 2.00
C LYS A 102 -7.76 24.33 0.74
N GLU A 103 -7.30 23.94 -0.44
CA GLU A 103 -7.87 24.43 -1.70
C GLU A 103 -9.30 23.90 -1.91
N ARG A 104 -9.54 22.61 -1.65
CA ARG A 104 -10.90 22.03 -1.69
C ARG A 104 -11.86 22.78 -0.78
N ASN A 105 -11.46 23.10 0.44
CA ASN A 105 -12.32 23.74 1.45
C ASN A 105 -12.62 25.23 1.13
N LYS A 106 -11.91 25.84 0.17
CA LYS A 106 -12.27 27.19 -0.31
C LYS A 106 -13.58 27.23 -1.10
N GLY A 107 -14.21 26.09 -1.36
CA GLY A 107 -15.53 25.99 -2.01
C GLY A 107 -15.58 26.47 -3.46
N LYS A 108 -14.44 26.67 -4.10
CA LYS A 108 -14.41 27.10 -5.50
C LYS A 108 -14.81 25.94 -6.41
N ARG A 109 -15.86 26.10 -7.20
CA ARG A 109 -16.29 25.16 -8.26
C ARG A 109 -15.16 24.77 -9.21
N ASN A 110 -14.05 25.49 -9.21
CA ASN A 110 -12.90 25.32 -10.08
C ASN A 110 -11.87 24.30 -9.57
N PHE A 111 -12.04 23.69 -8.39
CA PHE A 111 -11.12 22.65 -7.86
C PHE A 111 -11.01 21.48 -8.84
N ALA A 112 -12.15 21.09 -9.43
CA ALA A 112 -12.30 19.99 -10.37
C ALA A 112 -12.14 20.38 -11.84
N ASN A 113 -11.75 21.64 -12.15
CA ASN A 113 -11.61 22.06 -13.53
C ASN A 113 -10.38 21.41 -14.17
N VAL A 114 -10.55 20.95 -15.41
CA VAL A 114 -9.47 20.51 -16.27
C VAL A 114 -8.54 21.70 -16.52
N ALA A 115 -7.26 21.54 -16.17
CA ALA A 115 -6.22 22.55 -16.40
C ALA A 115 -5.49 22.31 -17.73
N GLY A 116 -5.52 21.09 -18.24
CA GLY A 116 -4.94 20.66 -19.50
C GLY A 116 -5.29 19.22 -19.82
N VAL A 117 -5.06 18.82 -21.06
CA VAL A 117 -5.19 17.42 -21.50
C VAL A 117 -3.89 17.07 -22.20
N THR A 118 -3.26 15.99 -21.77
CA THR A 118 -2.10 15.38 -22.45
C THR A 118 -2.54 14.11 -23.15
N PRO A 119 -1.73 13.55 -24.07
CA PRO A 119 -2.04 12.24 -24.65
C PRO A 119 -2.12 11.11 -23.63
N ALA A 120 -1.48 11.28 -22.47
CA ALA A 120 -1.40 10.29 -21.40
C ALA A 120 -2.52 10.44 -20.36
N ASP A 121 -2.87 11.67 -19.94
CA ASP A 121 -3.91 11.90 -18.93
C ASP A 121 -4.51 13.31 -18.99
N THR A 122 -5.56 13.53 -18.19
CA THR A 122 -6.21 14.82 -17.98
C THR A 122 -5.62 15.47 -16.73
N ILE A 123 -4.94 16.60 -16.91
CA ILE A 123 -4.36 17.40 -15.82
C ILE A 123 -5.44 18.27 -15.22
N TYR A 124 -5.67 18.13 -13.93
CA TYR A 124 -6.60 18.97 -13.18
C TYR A 124 -5.86 20.11 -12.47
N ARG A 125 -6.59 21.12 -12.08
CA ARG A 125 -6.02 22.25 -11.32
C ARG A 125 -5.37 21.81 -10.00
N VAL A 126 -5.90 20.76 -9.38
CA VAL A 126 -5.36 20.20 -8.14
C VAL A 126 -3.95 19.63 -8.33
N ASP A 127 -3.63 19.08 -9.50
CA ASP A 127 -2.30 18.52 -9.79
C ASP A 127 -1.24 19.64 -9.81
N ARG A 128 -1.55 20.80 -10.36
CA ARG A 128 -0.65 21.98 -10.30
C ARG A 128 -0.42 22.52 -8.90
N ILE A 129 -1.42 22.39 -8.00
CA ILE A 129 -1.28 22.78 -6.60
C ILE A 129 -0.33 21.84 -5.87
N SER A 130 -0.45 20.56 -6.10
CA SER A 130 0.44 19.56 -5.51
C SER A 130 1.87 19.69 -6.04
N GLU A 131 2.05 19.94 -7.33
CA GLU A 131 3.35 20.21 -7.96
C GLU A 131 4.05 21.40 -7.30
N ALA A 132 3.38 22.55 -7.22
CA ALA A 132 3.93 23.75 -6.57
C ALA A 132 4.31 23.48 -5.11
N ALA A 133 3.49 22.71 -4.38
CA ALA A 133 3.78 22.34 -2.99
C ALA A 133 5.02 21.44 -2.88
N ILE A 134 5.21 20.48 -3.79
CA ILE A 134 6.39 19.63 -3.86
C ILE A 134 7.65 20.46 -4.07
N LEU A 135 7.67 21.27 -5.10
CA LEU A 135 8.84 22.06 -5.48
C LEU A 135 9.28 23.02 -4.36
N SER A 136 8.32 23.78 -3.79
CA SER A 136 8.60 24.68 -2.66
C SER A 136 9.11 23.90 -1.44
N TRP A 137 8.50 22.74 -1.16
CA TRP A 137 8.93 21.92 -0.01
C TRP A 137 10.36 21.40 -0.18
N PHE A 138 10.75 20.92 -1.39
CA PHE A 138 12.10 20.44 -1.64
C PHE A 138 13.13 21.57 -1.55
N ASP A 139 12.84 22.74 -2.10
CA ASP A 139 13.71 23.93 -2.01
C ASP A 139 13.93 24.38 -0.56
N GLU A 140 12.88 24.30 0.29
CA GLU A 140 12.92 24.82 1.66
C GLU A 140 13.38 23.81 2.71
N LYS A 141 13.04 22.53 2.57
CA LYS A 141 13.12 21.52 3.63
C LYS A 141 14.09 20.38 3.36
N TRP A 142 14.34 20.05 2.07
CA TRP A 142 15.24 18.94 1.76
C TRP A 142 16.69 19.32 2.11
N PRO A 143 17.47 18.42 2.78
CA PRO A 143 18.83 18.74 3.18
C PRO A 143 19.75 19.00 1.97
N PHE A 144 20.38 20.15 1.92
CA PHE A 144 21.31 20.52 0.86
C PHE A 144 22.46 19.51 0.68
N SER A 145 22.87 18.85 1.79
CA SER A 145 23.91 17.81 1.81
C SER A 145 23.43 16.43 1.31
N TRP A 146 22.18 16.31 0.87
CA TRP A 146 21.59 15.07 0.37
C TRP A 146 21.03 15.26 -1.04
N PRO A 147 21.88 15.48 -2.06
CA PRO A 147 21.39 15.71 -3.41
C PRO A 147 20.48 14.56 -3.85
N VAL A 148 19.32 14.91 -4.40
CA VAL A 148 18.29 13.95 -4.82
C VAL A 148 17.79 14.26 -6.23
N GLU A 149 17.54 13.22 -7.02
CA GLU A 149 16.78 13.26 -8.26
C GLU A 149 15.30 13.00 -7.92
N LEU A 150 14.43 13.86 -8.42
CA LEU A 150 12.99 13.77 -8.21
C LEU A 150 12.30 13.29 -9.50
N VAL A 151 11.49 12.25 -9.38
CA VAL A 151 10.62 11.70 -10.43
C VAL A 151 9.20 11.76 -9.90
N TYR A 152 8.26 12.37 -10.62
CA TYR A 152 6.86 12.40 -10.20
C TYR A 152 5.91 12.42 -11.40
N GLU A 153 4.66 12.00 -11.18
CA GLU A 153 3.61 12.04 -12.18
C GLU A 153 3.43 13.47 -12.72
N GLY A 154 3.33 13.62 -14.04
CA GLY A 154 3.15 14.91 -14.71
C GLY A 154 4.44 15.56 -15.24
N ILE A 155 5.64 14.99 -14.97
CA ILE A 155 6.89 15.39 -15.62
C ILE A 155 7.29 14.34 -16.67
N GLU A 156 6.55 14.23 -17.73
CA GLU A 156 6.92 13.34 -18.84
C GLU A 156 7.95 14.03 -19.74
N GLY A 157 9.09 13.36 -19.96
CA GLY A 157 10.10 13.77 -20.94
C GLY A 157 11.10 14.83 -20.49
N GLU A 158 11.01 15.39 -19.29
CA GLU A 158 12.01 16.28 -18.73
C GLU A 158 13.16 15.47 -18.10
N PRO A 159 14.44 15.91 -18.25
CA PRO A 159 15.52 15.33 -17.48
C PRO A 159 15.20 15.50 -15.99
N GLY A 160 15.37 14.42 -15.20
CA GLY A 160 14.99 14.38 -13.78
C GLY A 160 15.37 15.65 -13.02
N MET A 161 14.38 16.25 -12.37
CA MET A 161 14.59 17.44 -11.57
C MET A 161 15.46 17.11 -10.35
N THR A 162 16.44 17.94 -10.04
CA THR A 162 17.35 17.68 -8.92
C THR A 162 17.27 18.75 -7.84
N PHE A 163 17.51 18.34 -6.60
CA PHE A 163 17.67 19.24 -5.45
C PHE A 163 18.98 18.90 -4.72
N PRO A 164 19.86 19.86 -4.43
CA PRO A 164 19.76 21.28 -4.86
C PRO A 164 19.64 21.40 -6.39
N ARG A 165 18.90 22.41 -6.84
CA ARG A 165 18.66 22.65 -8.27
C ARG A 165 19.97 22.76 -9.05
N GLY A 166 20.01 22.19 -10.25
CA GLY A 166 21.20 22.19 -11.10
C GLY A 166 22.29 21.20 -10.70
N THR A 167 22.03 20.34 -9.69
CA THR A 167 22.93 19.23 -9.38
C THR A 167 22.86 18.20 -10.52
N PRO A 168 24.00 17.81 -11.14
CA PRO A 168 23.99 16.72 -12.11
C PRO A 168 23.42 15.44 -11.51
N THR A 169 22.52 14.73 -12.21
CA THR A 169 21.90 13.46 -11.75
C THR A 169 22.93 12.45 -11.27
N SER A 170 24.08 12.36 -11.94
CA SER A 170 25.21 11.49 -11.54
C SER A 170 25.85 11.82 -10.20
N LYS A 171 25.55 13.00 -9.64
CA LYS A 171 26.03 13.44 -8.33
C LYS A 171 24.96 13.38 -7.24
N THR A 172 23.74 12.97 -7.59
CA THR A 172 22.69 12.78 -6.57
C THR A 172 22.96 11.53 -5.75
N MET A 173 22.56 11.56 -4.49
CA MET A 173 22.69 10.42 -3.56
C MET A 173 21.46 9.52 -3.58
N PHE A 174 20.32 10.11 -3.88
CA PHE A 174 19.02 9.47 -3.83
C PHE A 174 18.23 9.73 -5.12
N LYS A 175 17.32 8.82 -5.40
CA LYS A 175 16.23 9.00 -6.34
C LYS A 175 14.92 8.90 -5.56
N CYS A 176 14.10 9.95 -5.64
CA CYS A 176 12.80 10.03 -4.99
C CYS A 176 11.71 9.96 -6.05
N ILE A 177 10.81 9.00 -5.92
CA ILE A 177 9.65 8.87 -6.80
C ILE A 177 8.38 9.21 -6.04
N ILE A 178 7.47 9.98 -6.66
CA ILE A 178 6.26 10.50 -6.00
C ILE A 178 5.07 10.40 -6.94
N ASP A 179 3.95 9.92 -6.41
CA ASP A 179 2.62 10.22 -6.93
C ASP A 179 2.00 11.29 -6.01
N PRO A 180 1.80 12.51 -6.52
CA PRO A 180 1.26 13.58 -5.70
C PRO A 180 -0.18 13.36 -5.26
N ILE A 181 -0.99 12.72 -6.12
CA ILE A 181 -2.43 12.49 -5.86
C ILE A 181 -2.89 11.21 -6.56
N ASP A 182 -2.43 10.05 -6.08
CA ASP A 182 -2.98 8.77 -6.52
C ASP A 182 -4.49 8.73 -6.25
N GLY A 183 -5.26 8.66 -7.32
CA GLY A 183 -6.72 8.68 -7.25
C GLY A 183 -7.33 10.07 -7.42
N THR A 184 -6.75 10.94 -8.23
CA THR A 184 -7.29 12.27 -8.55
C THR A 184 -8.78 12.24 -8.88
N ARG A 185 -9.25 11.27 -9.69
CA ARG A 185 -10.68 11.12 -10.03
C ARG A 185 -11.56 10.82 -8.82
N ASN A 186 -11.10 10.00 -7.88
CA ASN A 186 -11.83 9.76 -6.63
C ASN A 186 -12.02 11.03 -5.83
N LEU A 187 -10.95 11.81 -5.70
CA LEU A 187 -10.95 13.08 -4.98
C LEU A 187 -11.84 14.13 -5.65
N MET A 188 -11.77 14.22 -7.00
CA MET A 188 -12.56 15.16 -7.80
C MET A 188 -14.07 14.91 -7.67
N HIS A 189 -14.49 13.66 -7.60
CA HIS A 189 -15.87 13.26 -7.42
C HIS A 189 -16.28 13.08 -5.96
N ASP A 190 -15.40 13.41 -5.01
CA ASP A 190 -15.60 13.24 -3.56
C ASP A 190 -16.08 11.82 -3.19
N LYS A 191 -15.62 10.83 -3.95
CA LYS A 191 -16.10 9.45 -3.87
C LYS A 191 -15.34 8.64 -2.84
N ARG A 192 -14.01 8.69 -2.88
CA ARG A 192 -13.05 8.02 -1.98
C ARG A 192 -11.84 8.89 -1.75
N SER A 193 -11.07 8.59 -0.71
CA SER A 193 -9.77 9.20 -0.47
C SER A 193 -8.83 9.01 -1.65
N ALA A 194 -7.97 10.00 -1.87
CA ALA A 194 -6.75 9.88 -2.66
C ALA A 194 -5.54 9.74 -1.74
N TRP A 195 -4.36 9.50 -2.31
CA TRP A 195 -3.14 9.29 -1.54
C TRP A 195 -1.96 10.06 -2.13
N VAL A 196 -1.12 10.60 -1.27
CA VAL A 196 0.25 11.00 -1.64
C VAL A 196 1.14 9.80 -1.44
N LEU A 197 1.79 9.33 -2.48
CA LEU A 197 2.70 8.19 -2.42
C LEU A 197 4.13 8.67 -2.66
N SER A 198 5.10 8.22 -1.85
CA SER A 198 6.50 8.56 -2.05
C SER A 198 7.43 7.42 -1.67
N GLY A 199 8.40 7.15 -2.55
CA GLY A 199 9.47 6.19 -2.37
C GLY A 199 10.84 6.84 -2.53
N LEU A 200 11.80 6.49 -1.66
CA LEU A 200 13.18 6.96 -1.73
C LEU A 200 14.13 5.78 -1.88
N ALA A 201 14.92 5.79 -2.92
CA ALA A 201 15.95 4.78 -3.21
C ALA A 201 17.36 5.40 -3.24
N PRO A 202 18.42 4.64 -2.94
CA PRO A 202 19.78 5.03 -3.29
C PRO A 202 19.90 5.23 -4.79
N GLN A 203 20.61 6.26 -5.23
CA GLN A 203 20.81 6.56 -6.65
C GLN A 203 21.71 5.51 -7.32
N LYS A 204 21.22 4.91 -8.42
CA LYS A 204 21.94 3.96 -9.28
C LYS A 204 21.79 4.32 -10.78
N GLY A 205 21.44 5.57 -11.08
CA GLY A 205 21.14 6.01 -12.44
C GLY A 205 19.89 5.31 -13.01
N SER A 206 19.95 4.89 -14.25
CA SER A 206 18.87 4.15 -14.92
C SER A 206 18.61 2.75 -14.32
N ALA A 207 19.54 2.22 -13.53
CA ALA A 207 19.39 0.93 -12.86
C ALA A 207 18.64 1.03 -11.52
N THR A 208 18.23 2.23 -11.08
CA THR A 208 17.40 2.39 -9.88
C THR A 208 16.00 1.89 -10.16
N HIS A 209 15.49 0.94 -9.36
CA HIS A 209 14.21 0.27 -9.60
C HIS A 209 13.37 0.14 -8.31
N LEU A 210 12.13 -0.32 -8.41
CA LEU A 210 11.17 -0.46 -7.30
C LEU A 210 11.74 -1.25 -6.12
N GLY A 211 12.51 -2.32 -6.36
CA GLY A 211 13.16 -3.12 -5.32
C GLY A 211 14.28 -2.42 -4.56
N ASP A 212 14.73 -1.23 -5.01
CA ASP A 212 15.75 -0.41 -4.35
C ASP A 212 15.17 0.57 -3.34
N ILE A 213 13.85 0.72 -3.26
CA ILE A 213 13.22 1.66 -2.34
C ILE A 213 13.54 1.28 -0.90
N ALA A 214 14.22 2.17 -0.22
CA ALA A 214 14.67 1.99 1.17
C ALA A 214 13.77 2.69 2.19
N VAL A 215 12.99 3.69 1.76
CA VAL A 215 11.99 4.39 2.57
C VAL A 215 10.75 4.61 1.73
N ALA A 216 9.59 4.30 2.28
CA ALA A 216 8.31 4.58 1.65
C ALA A 216 7.35 5.27 2.61
N VAL A 217 6.57 6.20 2.09
CA VAL A 217 5.54 6.93 2.85
C VAL A 217 4.29 7.10 1.99
N MET A 218 3.13 6.81 2.56
CA MET A 218 1.83 7.09 1.98
C MET A 218 1.01 7.95 2.93
N THR A 219 0.35 8.98 2.42
CA THR A 219 -0.45 9.94 3.19
C THR A 219 -1.83 10.09 2.57
N GLU A 220 -2.86 9.80 3.34
CA GLU A 220 -4.24 9.90 2.87
C GLU A 220 -4.66 11.37 2.64
N ILE A 221 -5.28 11.63 1.50
CA ILE A 221 -6.01 12.86 1.21
C ILE A 221 -7.50 12.53 1.35
N PRO A 222 -8.15 12.85 2.48
CA PRO A 222 -9.51 12.42 2.76
C PRO A 222 -10.54 13.13 1.88
N THR A 223 -11.72 12.53 1.71
CA THR A 223 -12.88 13.19 1.10
C THR A 223 -13.40 14.35 1.96
N SER A 224 -14.34 15.14 1.44
CA SER A 224 -14.97 16.23 2.23
C SER A 224 -15.77 15.71 3.44
N ARG A 225 -16.18 14.44 3.41
CA ARG A 225 -16.98 13.78 4.45
C ARG A 225 -16.13 13.08 5.52
N GLN A 226 -14.82 13.00 5.32
CA GLN A 226 -13.89 12.38 6.26
C GLN A 226 -13.15 13.44 7.06
N TRP A 227 -13.05 13.22 8.34
CA TRP A 227 -12.28 14.07 9.25
C TRP A 227 -10.88 13.51 9.56
N ARG A 228 -10.69 12.19 9.38
CA ARG A 228 -9.45 11.48 9.63
C ARG A 228 -8.62 11.36 8.35
N SER A 229 -7.32 11.54 8.48
CA SER A 229 -6.32 11.25 7.47
C SER A 229 -5.24 10.38 8.07
N ASP A 230 -4.98 9.23 7.49
CA ASP A 230 -3.94 8.30 7.90
C ASP A 230 -2.64 8.56 7.13
N GLN A 231 -1.52 8.28 7.80
CA GLN A 231 -0.20 8.30 7.18
C GLN A 231 0.57 7.05 7.63
N LEU A 232 1.05 6.27 6.66
CA LEU A 232 1.84 5.08 6.88
C LEU A 232 3.24 5.26 6.30
N SER A 233 4.23 4.68 6.97
CA SER A 233 5.61 4.72 6.49
C SER A 233 6.41 3.51 6.96
N ALA A 234 7.40 3.12 6.15
CA ALA A 234 8.33 2.03 6.48
C ALA A 234 9.75 2.35 6.01
N ILE A 235 10.70 1.68 6.64
CA ILE A 235 12.10 1.61 6.23
C ILE A 235 12.41 0.14 5.92
N LEU A 236 13.12 -0.11 4.85
CA LEU A 236 13.53 -1.45 4.42
C LEU A 236 14.23 -2.21 5.56
N GLY A 237 13.76 -3.41 5.84
CA GLY A 237 14.26 -4.30 6.89
C GLY A 237 13.77 -3.97 8.30
N GLY A 238 12.82 -3.04 8.45
CA GLY A 238 12.19 -2.71 9.74
C GLY A 238 11.23 -3.77 10.24
N GLY A 239 10.67 -4.55 9.33
CA GLY A 239 9.61 -5.53 9.60
C GLY A 239 8.34 -4.88 10.17
N PRO A 240 7.37 -5.68 10.65
CA PRO A 240 6.09 -5.16 11.13
C PRO A 240 6.20 -4.13 12.27
N ARG A 241 7.24 -4.24 13.10
CA ARG A 241 7.50 -3.26 14.17
C ARG A 241 8.08 -1.94 13.67
N GLY A 242 8.64 -1.91 12.48
CA GLY A 242 9.20 -0.73 11.82
C GLY A 242 8.19 0.03 10.99
N VAL A 243 7.00 -0.53 10.76
CA VAL A 243 5.90 0.18 10.12
C VAL A 243 5.31 1.18 11.12
N VAL A 244 5.30 2.45 10.74
CA VAL A 244 4.72 3.51 11.55
C VAL A 244 3.45 4.01 10.88
N ALA A 245 2.34 3.90 11.60
CA ALA A 245 1.05 4.40 11.18
C ALA A 245 0.54 5.46 12.16
N THR A 246 0.10 6.58 11.62
CA THR A 246 -0.42 7.71 12.39
C THR A 246 -1.68 8.27 11.74
N ALA A 247 -2.51 8.95 12.53
CA ALA A 247 -3.69 9.66 12.04
C ALA A 247 -3.71 11.10 12.54
N VAL A 248 -4.30 11.97 11.74
CA VAL A 248 -4.59 13.36 12.12
C VAL A 248 -6.06 13.69 11.85
N ASP A 249 -6.62 14.63 12.61
CA ASP A 249 -7.92 15.23 12.33
C ASP A 249 -7.72 16.46 11.43
N VAL A 250 -8.21 16.39 10.20
CA VAL A 250 -8.00 17.44 9.20
C VAL A 250 -8.90 18.67 9.36
N ARG A 251 -9.85 18.64 10.30
CA ARG A 251 -10.77 19.77 10.57
C ARG A 251 -10.12 20.90 11.37
N PHE A 252 -9.07 20.60 12.14
CA PHE A 252 -8.44 21.55 13.04
C PHE A 252 -7.08 22.01 12.51
N PRO A 253 -6.75 23.33 12.61
CA PRO A 253 -5.44 23.85 12.21
C PRO A 253 -4.28 23.27 13.03
N ALA A 254 -4.45 23.17 14.37
CA ALA A 254 -3.47 22.57 15.27
C ALA A 254 -3.69 21.06 15.37
N ARG A 255 -3.21 20.34 14.36
CA ARG A 255 -3.40 18.90 14.23
C ARG A 255 -2.46 18.14 15.16
N ARG A 256 -3.02 17.32 16.04
CA ARG A 256 -2.24 16.36 16.81
C ARG A 256 -2.17 15.03 16.05
N THR A 257 -0.96 14.60 15.76
CA THR A 257 -0.70 13.26 15.24
C THR A 257 -0.89 12.25 16.36
N ARG A 258 -1.68 11.21 16.13
CA ARG A 258 -1.87 10.09 17.05
C ARG A 258 -1.44 8.79 16.39
N PRO A 259 -0.80 7.85 17.10
CA PRO A 259 -0.52 6.53 16.56
C PRO A 259 -1.82 5.78 16.29
N VAL A 260 -1.82 4.96 15.24
CA VAL A 260 -2.90 4.03 14.92
C VAL A 260 -2.30 2.66 14.63
N THR A 261 -3.07 1.61 14.91
CA THR A 261 -2.67 0.25 14.61
C THR A 261 -3.27 -0.16 13.28
N ILE A 262 -2.44 -0.61 12.35
CA ILE A 262 -2.82 -1.18 11.06
C ILE A 262 -2.29 -2.61 11.05
N VAL A 263 -3.18 -3.59 10.83
CA VAL A 263 -2.83 -5.02 10.88
C VAL A 263 -3.47 -5.72 9.68
N PRO A 264 -2.69 -6.36 8.81
CA PRO A 264 -3.21 -7.19 7.74
C PRO A 264 -4.06 -8.34 8.29
N THR A 265 -5.02 -8.81 7.51
CA THR A 265 -5.84 -9.95 7.91
C THR A 265 -4.98 -11.21 8.14
N SER A 266 -5.34 -12.01 9.13
CA SER A 266 -4.77 -13.34 9.39
C SER A 266 -5.50 -14.45 8.64
N ALA A 267 -6.46 -14.13 7.78
CA ALA A 267 -7.20 -15.09 6.97
C ALA A 267 -6.26 -15.98 6.14
N THR A 268 -6.61 -17.24 6.00
CA THR A 268 -5.87 -18.23 5.19
C THR A 268 -6.56 -18.55 3.86
N ASN A 269 -7.75 -17.99 3.62
CA ASN A 269 -8.52 -18.07 2.37
C ASN A 269 -9.33 -16.77 2.19
N CYS A 270 -9.93 -16.60 1.00
CA CYS A 270 -10.72 -15.41 0.66
C CYS A 270 -12.23 -15.59 0.82
N LEU A 271 -12.70 -16.75 1.32
CA LEU A 271 -14.14 -16.98 1.47
C LEU A 271 -14.75 -15.99 2.48
N HIS A 272 -15.85 -15.37 2.07
CA HIS A 272 -16.55 -14.31 2.79
C HIS A 272 -15.72 -13.04 3.02
N GLY A 273 -14.58 -12.90 2.33
CA GLY A 273 -13.70 -11.73 2.35
C GLY A 273 -13.68 -11.01 1.00
N PHE A 274 -12.89 -9.95 0.94
CA PHE A 274 -12.68 -9.17 -0.27
C PHE A 274 -11.39 -9.58 -0.97
N ALA A 275 -11.50 -9.84 -2.28
CA ALA A 275 -10.35 -10.07 -3.16
C ALA A 275 -10.75 -9.73 -4.59
N SER A 276 -9.88 -9.03 -5.34
CA SER A 276 -10.23 -8.57 -6.68
C SER A 276 -9.02 -8.46 -7.61
N LEU A 277 -9.31 -8.58 -8.91
CA LEU A 277 -8.44 -8.12 -9.98
C LEU A 277 -8.95 -6.76 -10.49
N VAL A 278 -8.04 -5.82 -10.73
CA VAL A 278 -8.38 -4.48 -11.21
C VAL A 278 -9.01 -4.56 -12.59
N ARG A 279 -10.27 -4.05 -12.72
CA ARG A 279 -11.06 -4.05 -13.96
C ARG A 279 -12.05 -2.89 -14.06
N PHE A 280 -11.69 -1.73 -13.54
CA PHE A 280 -12.57 -0.56 -13.56
C PHE A 280 -12.65 0.16 -14.92
N PHE A 281 -11.84 -0.26 -15.92
CA PHE A 281 -11.98 0.19 -17.30
C PHE A 281 -12.81 -0.80 -18.14
N PRO A 282 -13.49 -0.34 -19.21
CA PRO A 282 -14.20 -1.22 -20.14
C PRO A 282 -13.28 -2.19 -20.87
N GLU A 283 -12.09 -1.73 -21.31
CA GLU A 283 -11.12 -2.49 -22.08
C GLU A 283 -10.55 -3.64 -21.26
N GLY A 284 -10.56 -4.83 -21.84
CA GLY A 284 -10.03 -6.04 -21.21
C GLY A 284 -10.85 -6.60 -20.07
N LYS A 285 -11.96 -5.98 -19.67
CA LYS A 285 -12.80 -6.39 -18.55
C LYS A 285 -13.26 -7.84 -18.64
N ILE A 286 -13.61 -8.31 -19.85
CA ILE A 286 -14.04 -9.70 -20.08
C ILE A 286 -12.89 -10.67 -19.78
N LEU A 287 -11.67 -10.38 -20.25
CA LEU A 287 -10.51 -11.25 -20.01
C LEU A 287 -10.16 -11.31 -18.53
N THR A 288 -10.14 -10.17 -17.86
CA THR A 288 -9.87 -10.10 -16.42
C THR A 288 -10.94 -10.86 -15.62
N SER A 289 -12.23 -10.70 -15.97
CA SER A 289 -13.32 -11.43 -15.32
C SER A 289 -13.22 -12.94 -15.53
N LYS A 290 -12.83 -13.41 -16.73
CA LYS A 290 -12.58 -14.84 -16.99
C LYS A 290 -11.43 -15.41 -16.14
N ILE A 291 -10.35 -14.63 -15.97
CA ILE A 291 -9.23 -15.03 -15.10
C ILE A 291 -9.71 -15.15 -13.65
N GLU A 292 -10.48 -14.20 -13.18
CA GLU A 292 -11.00 -14.16 -11.82
C GLU A 292 -11.97 -15.30 -11.54
N GLU A 293 -12.93 -15.54 -12.44
CA GLU A 293 -13.88 -16.66 -12.34
C GLU A 293 -13.13 -18.00 -12.26
N ARG A 294 -12.18 -18.26 -13.16
CA ARG A 294 -11.36 -19.48 -13.13
C ARG A 294 -10.55 -19.64 -11.84
N LEU A 295 -9.97 -18.54 -11.37
CA LEU A 295 -9.22 -18.53 -10.12
C LEU A 295 -10.07 -19.00 -8.94
N TRP A 296 -11.25 -18.40 -8.77
CA TRP A 296 -12.11 -18.73 -7.63
C TRP A 296 -12.80 -20.07 -7.78
N ASP A 297 -13.11 -20.49 -9.00
CA ASP A 297 -13.65 -21.80 -9.28
C ASP A 297 -12.62 -22.91 -8.92
N GLU A 298 -11.39 -22.77 -9.34
CA GLU A 298 -10.33 -23.71 -9.02
C GLU A 298 -10.09 -23.84 -7.51
N LEU A 299 -10.08 -22.71 -6.81
CA LEU A 299 -9.75 -22.70 -5.38
C LEU A 299 -10.91 -23.15 -4.49
N TYR A 300 -12.15 -22.79 -4.84
CA TYR A 300 -13.24 -22.85 -3.88
C TYR A 300 -14.51 -23.52 -4.37
N ARG A 301 -14.75 -23.66 -5.69
CA ARG A 301 -15.96 -24.31 -6.19
C ARG A 301 -15.92 -25.81 -5.96
N SER A 302 -17.04 -26.37 -5.51
CA SER A 302 -17.22 -27.82 -5.33
C SER A 302 -18.70 -28.18 -5.42
N LYS A 303 -19.04 -29.48 -5.46
CA LYS A 303 -20.45 -29.94 -5.39
C LYS A 303 -21.14 -29.46 -4.12
N ALA A 304 -20.44 -29.40 -2.98
CA ALA A 304 -20.97 -28.89 -1.72
C ALA A 304 -21.00 -27.36 -1.65
N ARG A 305 -20.28 -26.66 -2.54
CA ARG A 305 -20.22 -25.20 -2.61
C ARG A 305 -20.35 -24.76 -4.08
N PRO A 306 -21.57 -24.74 -4.62
CA PRO A 306 -21.81 -24.32 -6.00
C PRO A 306 -21.60 -22.79 -6.20
N LEU A 307 -21.74 -21.99 -5.15
CA LEU A 307 -21.45 -20.56 -5.14
C LEU A 307 -20.16 -20.29 -4.36
N VAL A 308 -19.35 -19.38 -4.88
CA VAL A 308 -18.08 -18.98 -4.25
C VAL A 308 -18.23 -17.57 -3.67
N PRO A 309 -18.40 -17.41 -2.35
CA PRO A 309 -18.63 -16.11 -1.73
C PRO A 309 -17.29 -15.37 -1.51
N VAL A 310 -16.69 -14.92 -2.60
CA VAL A 310 -15.59 -13.94 -2.60
C VAL A 310 -16.16 -12.64 -3.14
N PHE A 311 -15.97 -11.54 -2.41
CA PHE A 311 -16.48 -10.24 -2.78
C PHE A 311 -15.41 -9.39 -3.42
N GLU A 312 -15.79 -8.45 -4.28
CA GLU A 312 -14.87 -7.50 -4.87
C GLU A 312 -15.21 -6.06 -4.48
N ASP A 313 -14.17 -5.23 -4.37
CA ASP A 313 -14.28 -3.78 -4.34
C ASP A 313 -13.27 -3.16 -5.31
N GLN A 314 -13.77 -2.37 -6.26
CA GLN A 314 -12.96 -1.74 -7.29
C GLN A 314 -12.53 -0.33 -6.84
N ASN A 315 -11.48 -0.26 -6.03
CA ASN A 315 -10.84 1.01 -5.70
C ASN A 315 -9.88 1.42 -6.83
N ILE A 316 -10.05 2.64 -7.36
CA ILE A 316 -9.23 3.15 -8.48
C ILE A 316 -7.92 3.82 -8.02
N THR A 317 -7.52 3.69 -6.76
CA THR A 317 -6.23 4.18 -6.25
C THR A 317 -5.35 3.00 -5.84
N THR A 318 -4.12 2.96 -6.27
CA THR A 318 -3.15 1.92 -5.86
C THR A 318 -2.79 2.06 -4.38
N GLY A 319 -2.63 3.29 -3.88
CA GLY A 319 -2.43 3.54 -2.44
C GLY A 319 -3.59 3.05 -1.60
N GLY A 320 -4.85 3.29 -2.05
CA GLY A 320 -6.04 2.77 -1.37
C GLY A 320 -6.13 1.24 -1.39
N GLN A 321 -5.69 0.60 -2.47
CA GLN A 321 -5.60 -0.85 -2.60
C GLN A 321 -4.54 -1.43 -1.65
N LEU A 322 -3.34 -0.84 -1.61
CA LEU A 322 -2.30 -1.24 -0.65
C LEU A 322 -2.75 -1.02 0.79
N TYR A 323 -3.42 0.10 1.08
CA TYR A 323 -4.00 0.36 2.40
C TYR A 323 -5.02 -0.71 2.80
N GLY A 324 -5.91 -1.11 1.89
CA GLY A 324 -6.90 -2.17 2.12
C GLY A 324 -6.27 -3.50 2.55
N LEU A 325 -5.18 -3.91 1.87
CA LEU A 325 -4.40 -5.10 2.23
C LEU A 325 -3.75 -4.97 3.62
N MET A 326 -3.15 -3.82 3.92
CA MET A 326 -2.47 -3.57 5.19
C MET A 326 -3.44 -3.40 6.36
N ALA A 327 -4.63 -2.84 6.10
CA ALA A 327 -5.65 -2.61 7.12
C ALA A 327 -6.56 -3.84 7.40
N GLY A 328 -6.31 -4.94 6.68
CA GLY A 328 -7.08 -6.18 6.84
C GLY A 328 -8.46 -6.15 6.19
N HIS A 329 -8.71 -5.19 5.30
CA HIS A 329 -9.95 -5.10 4.54
C HIS A 329 -9.97 -6.09 3.38
N ASP A 330 -8.85 -6.25 2.70
CA ASP A 330 -8.69 -7.08 1.51
C ASP A 330 -7.73 -8.24 1.76
N CYS A 331 -8.05 -9.40 1.18
CA CYS A 331 -7.19 -10.60 1.21
C CYS A 331 -6.15 -10.57 0.09
N MET A 332 -6.58 -10.16 -1.11
CA MET A 332 -5.75 -10.09 -2.32
C MET A 332 -6.28 -9.01 -3.26
N ILE A 333 -5.36 -8.24 -3.85
CA ILE A 333 -5.66 -7.35 -4.97
C ILE A 333 -4.57 -7.53 -6.01
N GLY A 334 -4.95 -7.55 -7.31
CA GLY A 334 -3.99 -7.65 -8.40
C GLY A 334 -4.33 -6.71 -9.55
N ASP A 335 -3.33 -5.99 -10.03
CA ASP A 335 -3.44 -5.20 -11.26
C ASP A 335 -2.66 -5.88 -12.39
N ILE A 336 -3.39 -6.60 -13.22
CA ILE A 336 -2.87 -7.32 -14.38
C ILE A 336 -3.21 -6.64 -15.70
N ARG A 337 -3.70 -5.39 -15.66
CA ARG A 337 -4.06 -4.62 -16.88
C ARG A 337 -2.94 -4.56 -17.91
N PRO A 338 -1.65 -4.40 -17.55
CA PRO A 338 -0.56 -4.43 -18.53
C PRO A 338 -0.53 -5.72 -19.36
N LEU A 339 -0.78 -6.87 -18.73
CA LEU A 339 -0.81 -8.17 -19.42
C LEU A 339 -2.04 -8.31 -20.33
N VAL A 340 -3.20 -7.86 -19.84
CA VAL A 340 -4.47 -7.91 -20.59
C VAL A 340 -4.41 -7.00 -21.81
N PHE A 341 -3.89 -5.78 -21.65
CA PHE A 341 -3.77 -4.83 -22.77
C PHE A 341 -2.71 -5.25 -23.80
N ALA A 342 -1.64 -5.89 -23.35
CA ALA A 342 -0.67 -6.52 -24.26
C ALA A 342 -1.34 -7.61 -25.12
N LYS A 343 -2.20 -8.45 -24.52
CA LYS A 343 -2.98 -9.48 -25.25
C LYS A 343 -3.94 -8.88 -26.27
N LEU A 344 -4.59 -7.77 -25.92
CA LEU A 344 -5.51 -7.06 -26.80
C LEU A 344 -4.79 -6.26 -27.88
N ARG A 345 -3.46 -6.15 -27.84
CA ARG A 345 -2.64 -5.32 -28.73
C ARG A 345 -3.10 -3.85 -28.79
N ASN A 346 -3.73 -3.38 -27.72
CA ASN A 346 -4.24 -2.02 -27.64
C ASN A 346 -3.16 -1.07 -27.11
N ALA A 347 -2.45 -0.42 -28.04
CA ALA A 347 -1.40 0.54 -27.71
C ALA A 347 -1.94 1.80 -26.97
N SER A 348 -3.18 2.20 -27.28
CA SER A 348 -3.79 3.40 -26.67
C SER A 348 -4.13 3.20 -25.18
N ALA A 349 -4.28 1.96 -24.72
CA ALA A 349 -4.58 1.66 -23.30
C ALA A 349 -3.33 1.61 -22.40
N ARG A 350 -2.12 1.81 -22.95
CA ARG A 350 -0.88 1.75 -22.18
C ARG A 350 -0.77 2.83 -21.10
N SER A 351 -1.41 3.96 -21.27
CA SER A 351 -1.45 5.04 -20.29
C SER A 351 -2.44 4.81 -19.14
N LEU A 352 -3.30 3.79 -19.24
CA LEU A 352 -4.35 3.47 -18.25
C LEU A 352 -3.96 2.28 -17.37
N VAL A 353 -2.68 2.13 -17.05
CA VAL A 353 -2.12 1.05 -16.22
C VAL A 353 -1.43 1.63 -15.00
N CYS A 354 -1.01 0.77 -14.08
CA CYS A 354 -0.16 1.16 -12.97
C CYS A 354 1.27 1.43 -13.48
N HIS A 355 1.90 2.47 -12.95
CA HIS A 355 3.28 2.86 -13.19
C HIS A 355 4.11 2.80 -11.88
N PRO A 356 5.44 2.93 -11.93
CA PRO A 356 6.27 2.85 -10.73
C PRO A 356 5.90 3.87 -9.65
N TYR A 357 5.41 5.06 -9.98
CA TYR A 357 4.99 6.07 -9.01
C TYR A 357 3.71 5.66 -8.26
N ASP A 358 2.77 4.93 -8.89
CA ASP A 358 1.55 4.42 -8.26
C ASP A 358 1.85 3.35 -7.19
N ILE A 359 2.90 2.52 -7.40
CA ILE A 359 3.22 1.36 -6.56
C ILE A 359 4.45 1.57 -5.67
N CYS A 360 5.06 2.75 -5.69
CA CYS A 360 6.31 3.06 -4.98
C CYS A 360 6.23 2.86 -3.46
N THR A 361 5.04 2.76 -2.89
CA THR A 361 4.83 2.50 -1.46
C THR A 361 4.63 1.03 -1.12
N GLY A 362 4.80 0.12 -2.07
CA GLY A 362 4.71 -1.32 -1.86
C GLY A 362 5.62 -1.88 -0.77
N LEU A 363 6.74 -1.20 -0.46
CA LEU A 363 7.60 -1.51 0.68
C LEU A 363 6.82 -1.56 2.00
N ILE A 364 5.82 -0.69 2.20
CA ILE A 364 5.06 -0.65 3.45
C ILE A 364 4.25 -1.95 3.62
N LEU A 365 3.64 -2.46 2.54
CA LEU A 365 2.92 -3.73 2.57
C LEU A 365 3.85 -4.89 2.92
N THR A 366 5.03 -4.97 2.28
CA THR A 366 5.98 -6.06 2.54
C THR A 366 6.54 -6.00 3.97
N GLU A 367 6.88 -4.82 4.47
CA GLU A 367 7.33 -4.65 5.86
C GLU A 367 6.22 -4.92 6.88
N SER A 368 4.94 -4.72 6.54
CA SER A 368 3.80 -5.09 7.41
C SER A 368 3.52 -6.60 7.48
N GLY A 369 4.21 -7.41 6.66
CA GLY A 369 4.05 -8.88 6.61
C GLY A 369 3.19 -9.36 5.44
N GLY A 370 2.72 -8.47 4.58
CA GLY A 370 2.10 -8.81 3.29
C GLY A 370 3.11 -9.29 2.26
N VAL A 371 2.61 -9.62 1.08
CA VAL A 371 3.42 -10.01 -0.09
C VAL A 371 3.04 -9.13 -1.27
N LEU A 372 4.03 -8.60 -1.95
CA LEU A 372 3.87 -7.84 -3.20
C LEU A 372 4.83 -8.39 -4.24
N GLU A 373 4.30 -8.73 -5.41
CA GLU A 373 5.09 -9.38 -6.47
C GLU A 373 4.47 -9.15 -7.86
N ALA A 374 5.23 -9.43 -8.91
CA ALA A 374 4.69 -9.56 -10.26
C ALA A 374 3.75 -10.77 -10.37
N PRO A 375 2.80 -10.81 -11.35
CA PRO A 375 1.86 -11.92 -11.49
C PRO A 375 2.50 -13.29 -11.69
N ASP A 376 3.75 -13.34 -12.11
CA ASP A 376 4.56 -14.58 -12.21
C ASP A 376 5.32 -14.94 -10.93
N GLY A 377 5.15 -14.14 -9.85
CA GLY A 377 5.77 -14.36 -8.55
C GLY A 377 7.19 -13.84 -8.42
N ARG A 378 7.72 -13.10 -9.40
CA ARG A 378 9.01 -12.42 -9.29
C ARG A 378 8.88 -11.11 -8.48
N PRO A 379 9.96 -10.65 -7.84
CA PRO A 379 9.99 -9.32 -7.25
C PRO A 379 9.72 -8.23 -8.32
N LEU A 380 9.10 -7.13 -7.93
CA LEU A 380 8.97 -5.94 -8.77
C LEU A 380 10.33 -5.27 -8.90
N CYS A 381 10.79 -5.10 -10.14
CA CYS A 381 12.10 -4.54 -10.48
C CYS A 381 12.01 -3.52 -11.62
N GLU A 382 10.85 -2.94 -11.86
CA GLU A 382 10.64 -1.91 -12.85
C GLU A 382 11.41 -0.63 -12.47
N PRO A 383 12.04 0.08 -13.45
CA PRO A 383 12.81 1.28 -13.19
C PRO A 383 11.94 2.37 -12.55
N LEU A 384 12.54 3.22 -11.72
CA LEU A 384 11.83 4.37 -11.14
C LEU A 384 11.68 5.47 -12.20
N ASP A 385 10.65 5.33 -13.04
CA ASP A 385 10.25 6.29 -14.06
C ASP A 385 8.73 6.51 -14.05
N THR A 386 8.21 7.31 -14.98
CA THR A 386 6.80 7.67 -15.09
C THR A 386 6.06 6.92 -16.19
N THR A 387 6.70 6.04 -16.93
CA THR A 387 6.15 5.48 -18.18
C THR A 387 6.14 3.96 -18.24
N THR A 388 6.94 3.27 -17.43
CA THR A 388 7.02 1.81 -17.43
C THR A 388 5.73 1.20 -16.86
N PRO A 389 5.00 0.34 -17.60
CA PRO A 389 3.83 -0.35 -17.07
C PRO A 389 4.23 -1.37 -15.99
N VAL A 390 3.51 -1.40 -14.88
CA VAL A 390 3.72 -2.35 -13.78
C VAL A 390 2.50 -3.24 -13.60
N ALA A 391 2.69 -4.56 -13.77
CA ALA A 391 1.69 -5.56 -13.36
C ALA A 391 2.09 -6.11 -12.01
N TRP A 392 1.16 -6.11 -11.05
CA TRP A 392 1.45 -6.52 -9.69
C TRP A 392 0.31 -7.30 -9.03
N VAL A 393 0.64 -8.09 -8.01
CA VAL A 393 -0.33 -8.76 -7.13
C VAL A 393 0.13 -8.58 -5.69
N GLY A 394 -0.77 -8.08 -4.86
CA GLY A 394 -0.61 -7.94 -3.41
C GLY A 394 -1.46 -8.94 -2.66
N TYR A 395 -0.90 -9.55 -1.62
CA TYR A 395 -1.59 -10.44 -0.69
C TYR A 395 -1.41 -9.91 0.73
N ALA A 396 -2.46 -9.94 1.53
CA ALA A 396 -2.40 -9.44 2.90
C ALA A 396 -1.39 -10.23 3.76
N ASN A 397 -1.11 -11.50 3.44
CA ASN A 397 -0.14 -12.32 4.15
C ASN A 397 0.41 -13.48 3.30
N GLY A 398 1.48 -14.12 3.81
CA GLY A 398 2.14 -15.23 3.11
C GLY A 398 1.31 -16.52 2.98
N ALA A 399 0.29 -16.74 3.82
CA ALA A 399 -0.59 -17.92 3.69
C ALA A 399 -1.50 -17.77 2.46
N LEU A 400 -2.11 -16.59 2.29
CA LEU A 400 -2.90 -16.26 1.11
C LEU A 400 -2.05 -16.31 -0.16
N ALA A 401 -0.84 -15.76 -0.15
CA ALA A 401 0.06 -15.83 -1.29
C ALA A 401 0.39 -17.27 -1.70
N ARG A 402 0.67 -18.15 -0.73
CA ARG A 402 0.94 -19.59 -1.03
C ARG A 402 -0.27 -20.30 -1.64
N GLN A 403 -1.47 -19.98 -1.18
CA GLN A 403 -2.69 -20.62 -1.69
C GLN A 403 -3.06 -20.10 -3.08
N ILE A 404 -3.07 -18.77 -3.28
CA ILE A 404 -3.69 -18.12 -4.44
C ILE A 404 -2.74 -18.08 -5.64
N ARG A 405 -1.46 -17.76 -5.43
CA ARG A 405 -0.46 -17.58 -6.49
C ARG A 405 -0.43 -18.70 -7.55
N PRO A 406 -0.41 -19.99 -7.18
CA PRO A 406 -0.35 -21.07 -8.19
C PRO A 406 -1.59 -21.11 -9.09
N ALA A 407 -2.78 -20.92 -8.53
CA ALA A 407 -4.05 -20.93 -9.26
C ALA A 407 -4.17 -19.67 -10.15
N LEU A 408 -3.83 -18.49 -9.63
CA LEU A 408 -3.84 -17.24 -10.40
C LEU A 408 -2.91 -17.34 -11.62
N ARG A 409 -1.70 -17.88 -11.45
CA ARG A 409 -0.76 -18.08 -12.58
C ARG A 409 -1.29 -19.04 -13.63
N ARG A 410 -2.03 -20.10 -13.24
CA ARG A 410 -2.70 -21.00 -14.19
C ARG A 410 -3.81 -20.26 -14.94
N ALA A 411 -4.70 -19.60 -14.22
CA ALA A 411 -5.81 -18.84 -14.80
C ALA A 411 -5.31 -17.78 -15.81
N ILE A 412 -4.24 -17.03 -15.46
CA ILE A 412 -3.63 -16.07 -16.38
C ILE A 412 -3.12 -16.75 -17.67
N ARG A 413 -2.36 -17.84 -17.53
CA ARG A 413 -1.84 -18.57 -18.71
C ARG A 413 -2.95 -19.13 -19.59
N GLU A 414 -4.00 -19.67 -19.01
CA GLU A 414 -5.12 -20.27 -19.77
C GLU A 414 -5.93 -19.22 -20.54
N VAL A 415 -6.05 -18.00 -20.01
CA VAL A 415 -6.85 -16.95 -20.63
C VAL A 415 -6.04 -16.07 -21.56
N LEU A 416 -4.81 -15.77 -21.21
CA LEU A 416 -3.96 -14.86 -21.98
C LEU A 416 -2.98 -15.58 -22.91
N GLY A 417 -2.70 -16.83 -22.69
CA GLY A 417 -1.80 -17.65 -23.53
C GLY A 417 -0.40 -17.65 -23.03
#